data_b0f18d6cde9f2bfcccbd7b67abc2fe10
#
_entry.id   b0f18d6cde9f2bfcccbd7b67abc2fe10
#
_cell.length_a   1.000
_cell.length_b   1.000
_cell.length_c   1.000
_cell.angle_alpha   90.00
_cell.angle_beta   90.00
_cell.angle_gamma   90.00
#
_symmetry.space_group_name_H-M   'P 1'
#
loop_
_entity.id
_entity.type
_entity.pdbx_description
1 polymer ?
#
loop_
_entity_poly.entity_id
_entity_poly.type
_entity_poly.pdbx_seq_one_letter_code
_entity_poly.pdbx_strand_id
1 'polypeptide(L)'
;MQTTVSKTVQLSGIGLHSGCRVKMSVLPAPADTGIVFRRVDLPGKPEIRALYANVVNTQNCTCLGDADGNLVSTIEHVMAALSVRGVDNAVIEVDNQELPIMDGSGKMFYDALKAVELKDLSAPRMYLKVKKEVSFADKNLSLIHISEPTRQAEIS
;
A
#
# COMPACT_ATOMS: atom_id res chain seq x y z
N MET A 1 18.77 1.79 1.92
CA MET A 1 18.42 2.22 0.54
C MET A 1 16.94 1.93 0.30
N GLN A 2 16.29 2.65 -0.62
CA GLN A 2 14.94 2.29 -1.08
C GLN A 2 14.97 0.96 -1.84
N THR A 3 13.85 0.25 -1.86
CA THR A 3 13.73 -1.05 -2.50
C THR A 3 12.49 -1.13 -3.40
N THR A 4 12.54 -2.07 -4.34
CA THR A 4 11.42 -2.49 -5.17
C THR A 4 11.45 -4.02 -5.36
N VAL A 5 10.36 -4.61 -5.85
CA VAL A 5 10.37 -6.03 -6.25
C VAL A 5 11.27 -6.25 -7.46
N SER A 6 11.99 -7.36 -7.53
CA SER A 6 12.88 -7.66 -8.68
C SER A 6 12.12 -8.13 -9.91
N LYS A 7 10.90 -8.67 -9.73
CA LYS A 7 10.02 -9.23 -10.77
C LYS A 7 8.58 -8.91 -10.46
N THR A 8 7.73 -8.94 -11.49
CA THR A 8 6.28 -8.81 -11.33
C THR A 8 5.71 -9.96 -10.49
N VAL A 9 4.89 -9.61 -9.49
CA VAL A 9 4.13 -10.54 -8.67
C VAL A 9 2.65 -10.44 -9.07
N GLN A 10 2.03 -11.56 -9.42
CA GLN A 10 0.64 -11.61 -9.86
C GLN A 10 -0.22 -12.33 -8.83
N LEU A 11 -1.38 -11.77 -8.55
CA LEU A 11 -2.40 -12.33 -7.66
C LEU A 11 -3.78 -12.18 -8.32
N SER A 12 -4.69 -13.07 -7.95
CA SER A 12 -6.09 -12.96 -8.35
C SER A 12 -6.98 -13.47 -7.24
N GLY A 13 -8.15 -12.89 -7.11
CA GLY A 13 -9.12 -13.25 -6.08
C GLY A 13 -10.46 -12.57 -6.32
N ILE A 14 -11.20 -12.35 -5.26
CA ILE A 14 -12.53 -11.74 -5.27
C ILE A 14 -12.49 -10.53 -4.35
N GLY A 15 -13.10 -9.41 -4.76
CA GLY A 15 -13.32 -8.25 -3.90
C GLY A 15 -14.32 -8.56 -2.80
N LEU A 16 -14.05 -8.11 -1.57
CA LEU A 16 -14.88 -8.38 -0.40
C LEU A 16 -16.27 -7.75 -0.53
N HIS A 17 -16.31 -6.50 -0.96
CA HIS A 17 -17.55 -5.71 -1.03
C HIS A 17 -18.25 -5.87 -2.39
N SER A 18 -17.47 -5.94 -3.46
CA SER A 18 -17.98 -6.03 -4.82
C SER A 18 -18.40 -7.45 -5.25
N GLY A 19 -17.80 -8.49 -4.64
CA GLY A 19 -17.94 -9.87 -5.09
C GLY A 19 -17.35 -10.15 -6.48
N CYS A 20 -16.69 -9.17 -7.08
CA CYS A 20 -16.12 -9.27 -8.43
C CYS A 20 -14.77 -9.97 -8.44
N ARG A 21 -14.49 -10.71 -9.51
CA ARG A 21 -13.14 -11.25 -9.75
C ARG A 21 -12.19 -10.11 -10.10
N VAL A 22 -11.00 -10.17 -9.52
CA VAL A 22 -9.97 -9.15 -9.67
C VAL A 22 -8.63 -9.82 -9.92
N LYS A 23 -7.87 -9.28 -10.86
CA LYS A 23 -6.46 -9.57 -11.06
C LYS A 23 -5.65 -8.34 -10.69
N MET A 24 -4.58 -8.56 -9.96
CA MET A 24 -3.63 -7.52 -9.62
C MET A 24 -2.21 -7.97 -9.92
N SER A 25 -1.37 -7.01 -10.25
CA SER A 25 0.06 -7.22 -10.47
C SER A 25 0.86 -6.18 -9.74
N VAL A 26 1.83 -6.60 -8.94
CA VAL A 26 2.81 -5.71 -8.31
C VAL A 26 4.05 -5.67 -9.20
N LEU A 27 4.34 -4.51 -9.78
CA LEU A 27 5.44 -4.31 -10.72
C LEU A 27 6.59 -3.55 -10.05
N PRO A 28 7.85 -3.81 -10.47
CA PRO A 28 8.98 -2.98 -10.09
C PRO A 28 8.75 -1.52 -10.47
N ALA A 29 9.23 -0.60 -9.63
CA ALA A 29 9.19 0.83 -9.91
C ALA A 29 10.53 1.50 -9.60
N PRO A 30 10.87 2.62 -10.27
CA PRO A 30 12.05 3.42 -9.96
C PRO A 30 12.03 3.99 -8.52
N ALA A 31 13.19 4.47 -8.08
CA ALA A 31 13.29 5.21 -6.82
C ALA A 31 12.36 6.44 -6.82
N ASP A 32 11.89 6.80 -5.64
CA ASP A 32 11.01 7.95 -5.38
C ASP A 32 9.61 7.87 -6.03
N THR A 33 9.26 6.71 -6.60
CA THR A 33 7.88 6.45 -7.10
C THR A 33 6.89 6.34 -5.93
N GLY A 34 7.30 5.69 -4.83
CA GLY A 34 6.38 5.26 -3.79
C GLY A 34 5.47 4.12 -4.26
N ILE A 35 4.32 3.96 -3.62
CA ILE A 35 3.32 2.98 -4.04
C ILE A 35 2.26 3.69 -4.87
N VAL A 36 2.02 3.17 -6.08
CA VAL A 36 1.07 3.73 -7.05
C VAL A 36 0.12 2.64 -7.51
N PHE A 37 -1.17 2.90 -7.44
CA PHE A 37 -2.20 2.03 -8.00
C PHE A 37 -2.57 2.50 -9.40
N ARG A 38 -2.66 1.56 -10.36
CA ARG A 38 -3.02 1.83 -11.76
C ARG A 38 -4.25 1.00 -12.14
N ARG A 39 -5.33 1.65 -12.55
CA ARG A 39 -6.57 1.04 -13.02
C ARG A 39 -6.45 0.65 -14.49
N VAL A 40 -6.05 -0.59 -14.76
CA VAL A 40 -5.81 -1.07 -16.14
C VAL A 40 -7.10 -1.39 -16.91
N ASP A 41 -8.22 -1.46 -16.23
CA ASP A 41 -9.56 -1.64 -16.78
C ASP A 41 -10.18 -0.34 -17.33
N LEU A 42 -9.65 0.83 -16.95
CA LEU A 42 -10.15 2.12 -17.36
C LEU A 42 -9.37 2.70 -18.54
N PRO A 43 -10.02 3.49 -19.41
CA PRO A 43 -9.32 4.24 -20.47
C PRO A 43 -8.26 5.15 -19.87
N GLY A 44 -7.11 5.25 -20.53
CA GLY A 44 -5.98 6.07 -20.05
C GLY A 44 -5.23 5.47 -18.88
N LYS A 45 -5.72 4.37 -18.28
CA LYS A 45 -5.08 3.67 -17.16
C LYS A 45 -4.67 4.62 -16.03
N PRO A 46 -5.63 5.33 -15.40
CA PRO A 46 -5.32 6.34 -14.40
C PRO A 46 -4.52 5.76 -13.24
N GLU A 47 -3.63 6.60 -12.70
CA GLU A 47 -2.74 6.27 -11.59
C GLU A 47 -3.11 7.07 -10.35
N ILE A 48 -3.21 6.39 -9.21
CA ILE A 48 -3.52 6.98 -7.92
C ILE A 48 -2.38 6.64 -6.96
N ARG A 49 -1.67 7.64 -6.48
CA ARG A 49 -0.59 7.43 -5.49
C ARG A 49 -1.18 7.08 -4.12
N ALA A 50 -0.58 6.11 -3.43
CA ALA A 50 -0.96 5.73 -2.07
C ALA A 50 -0.45 6.77 -1.05
N LEU A 51 -1.05 7.95 -1.07
CA LEU A 51 -0.80 9.04 -0.14
C LEU A 51 -2.04 9.28 0.71
N TYR A 52 -1.85 9.70 1.98
CA TYR A 52 -2.97 10.03 2.87
C TYR A 52 -3.90 11.11 2.27
N ALA A 53 -3.35 12.04 1.49
CA ALA A 53 -4.13 13.10 0.82
C ALA A 53 -5.09 12.57 -0.25
N ASN A 54 -4.86 11.36 -0.76
CA ASN A 54 -5.72 10.70 -1.75
C ASN A 54 -6.73 9.74 -1.11
N VAL A 55 -6.74 9.62 0.22
CA VAL A 55 -7.75 8.80 0.92
C VAL A 55 -9.08 9.54 0.90
N VAL A 56 -10.07 8.97 0.24
CA VAL A 56 -11.40 9.57 0.05
C VAL A 56 -12.48 8.92 0.90
N ASN A 57 -12.26 7.68 1.35
CA ASN A 57 -13.18 6.98 2.23
C ASN A 57 -12.42 5.97 3.11
N THR A 58 -12.85 5.86 4.38
CA THR A 58 -12.31 4.91 5.37
C THR A 58 -13.42 4.06 6.02
N GLN A 59 -14.62 4.11 5.49
CA GLN A 59 -15.75 3.33 6.02
C GLN A 59 -15.64 1.88 5.53
N ASN A 60 -15.33 0.97 6.44
CA ASN A 60 -15.13 -0.48 6.22
C ASN A 60 -13.96 -0.88 5.31
N CYS A 61 -13.25 0.04 4.69
CA CYS A 61 -12.02 -0.19 3.94
C CYS A 61 -11.27 1.14 3.72
N THR A 62 -10.01 1.06 3.34
CA THR A 62 -9.27 2.24 2.87
C THR A 62 -9.45 2.38 1.36
N CYS A 63 -10.04 3.52 0.95
CA CYS A 63 -10.28 3.83 -0.45
C CYS A 63 -9.47 5.06 -0.88
N LEU A 64 -8.72 4.93 -1.97
CA LEU A 64 -8.04 6.03 -2.64
C LEU A 64 -8.87 6.53 -3.80
N GLY A 65 -8.77 7.83 -4.08
CA GLY A 65 -9.40 8.46 -5.23
C GLY A 65 -8.51 9.52 -5.86
N ASP A 66 -8.77 9.83 -7.12
CA ASP A 66 -8.19 10.97 -7.83
C ASP A 66 -9.22 12.08 -8.10
N ALA A 67 -8.78 13.17 -8.75
CA ALA A 67 -9.63 14.31 -9.07
C ALA A 67 -10.73 14.00 -10.12
N ASP A 68 -10.53 12.95 -10.92
CA ASP A 68 -11.47 12.51 -11.95
C ASP A 68 -12.51 11.51 -11.43
N GLY A 69 -12.45 11.18 -10.12
CA GLY A 69 -13.37 10.24 -9.47
C GLY A 69 -13.02 8.78 -9.68
N ASN A 70 -11.83 8.45 -10.18
CA ASN A 70 -11.36 7.07 -10.22
C ASN A 70 -11.01 6.61 -8.80
N LEU A 71 -11.35 5.35 -8.49
CA LEU A 71 -11.21 4.80 -7.14
C LEU A 71 -10.44 3.49 -7.15
N VAL A 72 -9.70 3.25 -6.05
CA VAL A 72 -9.14 1.95 -5.68
C VAL A 72 -9.40 1.71 -4.20
N SER A 73 -10.07 0.62 -3.86
CA SER A 73 -10.50 0.31 -2.50
C SER A 73 -9.90 -0.98 -1.93
N THR A 74 -10.00 -1.15 -0.61
CA THR A 74 -9.50 -2.32 0.14
C THR A 74 -7.99 -2.50 -0.02
N ILE A 75 -7.25 -1.38 0.07
CA ILE A 75 -5.80 -1.37 -0.14
C ILE A 75 -5.00 -1.78 1.10
N GLU A 76 -5.59 -1.76 2.29
CA GLU A 76 -4.92 -1.93 3.59
C GLU A 76 -4.10 -3.22 3.69
N HIS A 77 -4.61 -4.35 3.19
CA HIS A 77 -3.95 -5.65 3.28
C HIS A 77 -2.66 -5.71 2.45
N VAL A 78 -2.71 -5.23 1.21
CA VAL A 78 -1.51 -5.19 0.35
C VAL A 78 -0.52 -4.14 0.84
N MET A 79 -0.98 -2.99 1.33
CA MET A 79 -0.11 -1.95 1.89
C MET A 79 0.63 -2.45 3.13
N ALA A 80 -0.04 -3.19 4.02
CA ALA A 80 0.59 -3.84 5.16
C ALA A 80 1.66 -4.86 4.73
N ALA A 81 1.34 -5.70 3.74
CA ALA A 81 2.27 -6.69 3.22
C ALA A 81 3.52 -6.06 2.56
N LEU A 82 3.36 -4.99 1.76
CA LEU A 82 4.46 -4.24 1.17
C LEU A 82 5.35 -3.61 2.24
N SER A 83 4.74 -3.00 3.27
CA SER A 83 5.45 -2.39 4.39
C SER A 83 6.29 -3.42 5.16
N VAL A 84 5.69 -4.56 5.54
CA VAL A 84 6.40 -5.63 6.26
C VAL A 84 7.50 -6.25 5.40
N ARG A 85 7.28 -6.39 4.08
CA ARG A 85 8.30 -6.90 3.15
C ARG A 85 9.43 -5.89 2.93
N GLY A 86 9.18 -4.61 3.18
CA GLY A 86 10.15 -3.54 3.00
C GLY A 86 10.19 -2.98 1.56
N VAL A 87 9.08 -3.06 0.82
CA VAL A 87 8.96 -2.49 -0.54
C VAL A 87 8.61 -1.01 -0.43
N ASP A 88 9.49 -0.15 -0.92
CA ASP A 88 9.28 1.31 -0.92
C ASP A 88 8.62 1.81 -2.21
N ASN A 89 8.90 1.14 -3.34
CA ASN A 89 8.45 1.58 -4.65
C ASN A 89 7.83 0.42 -5.42
N ALA A 90 6.60 0.59 -5.86
CA ALA A 90 5.90 -0.37 -6.72
C ALA A 90 4.76 0.30 -7.48
N VAL A 91 4.48 -0.18 -8.69
CA VAL A 91 3.21 0.08 -9.38
C VAL A 91 2.33 -1.14 -9.22
N ILE A 92 1.11 -0.94 -8.73
CA ILE A 92 0.13 -2.01 -8.53
C ILE A 92 -0.96 -1.84 -9.58
N GLU A 93 -0.92 -2.67 -10.59
CA GLU A 93 -1.98 -2.74 -11.61
C GLU A 93 -3.16 -3.56 -11.08
N VAL A 94 -4.36 -3.06 -11.32
CA VAL A 94 -5.61 -3.73 -10.92
C VAL A 94 -6.67 -3.54 -11.99
N ASP A 95 -7.39 -4.61 -12.33
CA ASP A 95 -8.42 -4.64 -13.36
C ASP A 95 -9.84 -4.43 -12.80
N ASN A 96 -9.96 -3.88 -11.59
CA ASN A 96 -11.23 -3.52 -10.95
C ASN A 96 -11.02 -2.41 -9.92
N GLN A 97 -12.10 -1.81 -9.45
CA GLN A 97 -12.08 -0.77 -8.41
C GLN A 97 -11.62 -1.30 -7.04
N GLU A 98 -11.88 -2.56 -6.72
CA GLU A 98 -11.55 -3.15 -5.42
C GLU A 98 -10.43 -4.17 -5.56
N LEU A 99 -9.47 -4.18 -4.63
CA LEU A 99 -8.44 -5.21 -4.57
C LEU A 99 -9.02 -6.56 -4.09
N PRO A 100 -8.39 -7.68 -4.45
CA PRO A 100 -8.84 -8.99 -3.96
C PRO A 100 -8.61 -9.09 -2.45
N ILE A 101 -9.60 -9.64 -1.72
CA ILE A 101 -9.50 -9.83 -0.27
C ILE A 101 -8.62 -11.03 0.14
N MET A 102 -8.41 -11.95 -0.77
CA MET A 102 -7.69 -13.20 -0.55
C MET A 102 -8.33 -14.04 0.58
N ASP A 103 -7.57 -14.31 1.66
CA ASP A 103 -8.04 -15.03 2.86
C ASP A 103 -8.51 -14.08 3.98
N GLY A 104 -8.63 -12.78 3.69
CA GLY A 104 -8.97 -11.76 4.68
C GLY A 104 -7.78 -11.27 5.51
N SER A 105 -6.57 -11.75 5.22
CA SER A 105 -5.34 -11.29 5.88
C SER A 105 -4.33 -10.72 4.89
N GLY A 106 -3.28 -10.07 5.41
CA GLY A 106 -2.13 -9.65 4.60
C GLY A 106 -1.17 -10.79 4.23
N LYS A 107 -1.38 -12.00 4.76
CA LYS A 107 -0.43 -13.11 4.66
C LYS A 107 -0.21 -13.58 3.22
N MET A 108 -1.29 -13.77 2.46
CA MET A 108 -1.17 -14.24 1.07
C MET A 108 -0.43 -13.24 0.19
N PHE A 109 -0.65 -11.94 0.39
CA PHE A 109 0.12 -10.88 -0.28
C PHE A 109 1.60 -10.92 0.12
N TYR A 110 1.87 -11.06 1.42
CA TYR A 110 3.24 -11.16 1.93
C TYR A 110 3.97 -12.39 1.39
N ASP A 111 3.34 -13.55 1.39
CA ASP A 111 3.94 -14.81 0.89
C ASP A 111 4.26 -14.70 -0.61
N ALA A 112 3.37 -14.09 -1.40
CA ALA A 112 3.62 -13.83 -2.82
C ALA A 112 4.78 -12.86 -3.04
N LEU A 113 4.86 -11.78 -2.25
CA LEU A 113 5.97 -10.82 -2.31
C LEU A 113 7.29 -11.44 -1.82
N LYS A 114 7.24 -12.35 -0.85
CA LYS A 114 8.41 -13.07 -0.34
C LYS A 114 8.99 -14.05 -1.35
N ALA A 115 8.20 -14.54 -2.28
CA ALA A 115 8.64 -15.45 -3.34
C ALA A 115 9.57 -14.79 -4.38
N VAL A 116 9.67 -13.45 -4.36
CA VAL A 116 10.58 -12.69 -5.23
C VAL A 116 11.61 -11.93 -4.39
N GLU A 117 12.80 -11.76 -4.96
CA GLU A 117 13.83 -10.93 -4.35
C GLU A 117 13.46 -9.45 -4.40
N LEU A 118 13.98 -8.68 -3.46
CA LEU A 118 13.97 -7.22 -3.54
C LEU A 118 15.21 -6.75 -4.30
N LYS A 119 15.02 -5.66 -5.03
CA LYS A 119 16.10 -4.94 -5.69
C LYS A 119 16.34 -3.62 -4.95
N ASP A 120 17.58 -3.39 -4.52
CA ASP A 120 17.98 -2.10 -3.98
C ASP A 120 18.02 -1.03 -5.07
N LEU A 121 17.55 0.15 -4.72
CA LEU A 121 17.56 1.33 -5.56
C LEU A 121 18.59 2.33 -5.03
N SER A 122 19.10 3.21 -5.91
CA SER A 122 20.19 4.14 -5.59
C SER A 122 19.79 5.37 -4.76
N ALA A 123 18.55 5.40 -4.23
CA ALA A 123 18.04 6.49 -3.39
C ALA A 123 17.97 6.09 -1.91
N PRO A 124 18.25 7.02 -0.98
CA PRO A 124 18.09 6.75 0.45
C PRO A 124 16.61 6.59 0.81
N ARG A 125 16.32 5.70 1.79
CA ARG A 125 14.97 5.59 2.36
C ARG A 125 14.70 6.80 3.24
N MET A 126 13.53 7.40 3.10
CA MET A 126 13.07 8.46 3.98
C MET A 126 12.25 7.89 5.13
N TYR A 127 12.46 8.43 6.33
CA TYR A 127 11.74 8.04 7.54
C TYR A 127 11.02 9.24 8.14
N LEU A 128 9.79 9.03 8.57
CA LEU A 128 9.07 9.99 9.37
C LEU A 128 9.36 9.71 10.85
N LYS A 129 10.08 10.62 11.49
CA LYS A 129 10.41 10.53 12.92
C LYS A 129 9.45 11.38 13.72
N VAL A 130 8.68 10.75 14.60
CA VAL A 130 7.84 11.46 15.59
C VAL A 130 8.76 12.03 16.68
N LYS A 131 8.78 13.37 16.84
CA LYS A 131 9.68 14.08 17.78
C LYS A 131 9.02 14.46 19.08
N LYS A 132 7.70 14.39 19.17
CA LYS A 132 6.92 14.71 20.38
C LYS A 132 5.67 13.85 20.40
N GLU A 133 5.09 13.73 21.59
CA GLU A 133 3.79 13.07 21.74
C GLU A 133 2.74 13.71 20.84
N VAL A 134 1.99 12.87 20.16
CA VAL A 134 0.82 13.26 19.35
C VAL A 134 -0.36 12.45 19.86
N SER A 135 -1.41 13.16 20.29
CA SER A 135 -2.65 12.54 20.75
C SER A 135 -3.82 12.97 19.87
N PHE A 136 -4.72 12.05 19.61
CA PHE A 136 -5.99 12.28 18.95
C PHE A 136 -7.09 11.58 19.74
N ALA A 137 -8.19 12.26 19.98
CA ALA A 137 -9.37 11.68 20.65
C ALA A 137 -10.62 12.02 19.83
N ASP A 138 -11.42 11.02 19.56
CA ASP A 138 -12.80 11.14 19.08
C ASP A 138 -13.74 10.52 20.12
N LYS A 139 -15.05 10.78 20.02
CA LYS A 139 -16.07 10.45 21.03
C LYS A 139 -15.95 9.05 21.65
N ASN A 140 -15.45 8.06 20.91
CA ASN A 140 -15.34 6.67 21.36
C ASN A 140 -13.95 6.06 21.19
N LEU A 141 -12.96 6.83 20.71
CA LEU A 141 -11.61 6.36 20.42
C LEU A 141 -10.59 7.40 20.85
N SER A 142 -9.53 6.96 21.52
CA SER A 142 -8.34 7.77 21.72
C SER A 142 -7.12 7.05 21.17
N LEU A 143 -6.29 7.77 20.44
CA LEU A 143 -5.00 7.32 19.96
C LEU A 143 -3.94 8.22 20.61
N ILE A 144 -2.96 7.60 21.29
CA ILE A 144 -1.78 8.28 21.80
C ILE A 144 -0.57 7.64 21.15
N HIS A 145 0.25 8.44 20.47
CA HIS A 145 1.51 8.01 19.90
C HIS A 145 2.66 8.60 20.71
N ILE A 146 3.39 7.73 21.42
CA ILE A 146 4.55 8.09 22.22
C ILE A 146 5.79 7.70 21.44
N SER A 147 6.69 8.68 21.20
CA SER A 147 7.99 8.41 20.60
C SER A 147 8.87 7.67 21.61
N GLU A 148 9.23 6.41 21.32
CA GLU A 148 10.23 5.67 22.11
C GLU A 148 11.61 5.84 21.47
N PRO A 149 12.53 6.59 22.08
CA PRO A 149 13.86 6.84 21.51
C PRO A 149 14.70 5.57 21.37
N THR A 150 14.44 4.53 22.16
CA THR A 150 15.22 3.30 22.20
C THR A 150 15.00 2.39 20.98
N ARG A 151 13.81 2.38 20.37
CA ARG A 151 13.53 1.58 19.17
C ARG A 151 14.05 2.20 17.87
N GLN A 152 14.48 3.45 17.91
CA GLN A 152 14.96 4.15 16.71
C GLN A 152 16.45 3.93 16.45
N ALA A 153 17.21 3.50 17.42
CA ALA A 153 18.63 3.18 17.26
C ALA A 153 18.87 1.86 16.53
N GLU A 154 17.86 0.97 16.51
CA GLU A 154 17.96 -0.36 15.86
C GLU A 154 17.55 -0.35 14.39
N ILE A 155 17.07 0.80 13.86
CA ILE A 155 16.59 0.94 12.48
C ILE A 155 17.50 1.87 11.66
N SER A 156 18.64 2.26 12.18
CA SER A 156 19.64 3.08 11.48
C SER A 156 20.68 2.23 10.73
#